data_461bef5e980bdbb1dc2738c64008248c
#
_entry.id   461bef5e980bdbb1dc2738c64008248c
#
_cell.length_a   1.000
_cell.length_b   1.000
_cell.length_c   1.000
_cell.angle_alpha   90.00
_cell.angle_beta   90.00
_cell.angle_gamma   90.00
#
_symmetry.space_group_name_H-M   'P 1'
#
loop_
_entity.id
_entity.type
_entity.pdbx_description
1 polymer ?
#
loop_
_entity_poly.entity_id
_entity_poly.type
_entity_poly.pdbx_seq_one_letter_code
_entity_poly.pdbx_strand_id
1 'polypeptide(L)'
;MSCAKPILLVSACALVDPDNRVLITQRPEGKALAGLWEFPGGKVEKGETPEETLIRELEEELGITTWQTCLAPVTFASHSYESFHLLMPLFVCRRWEGSPVAREGQGLKWVRPVNMRDYPMPPADIPLIPVLRDWL
;
A
#
# COMPACT_ATOMS: atom_id res chain seq x y z
N MET A 1 -29.96 18.25 1.67
CA MET A 1 -29.45 17.03 2.27
C MET A 1 -28.30 16.48 1.44
N SER A 2 -27.16 16.30 2.02
CA SER A 2 -26.03 15.71 1.33
C SER A 2 -26.06 14.20 1.46
N CYS A 3 -25.78 13.53 0.36
CA CYS A 3 -25.50 12.09 0.42
C CYS A 3 -24.02 11.95 0.77
N ALA A 4 -23.76 11.58 2.00
CA ALA A 4 -22.41 11.30 2.43
C ALA A 4 -21.87 10.12 1.61
N LYS A 5 -20.67 10.28 1.04
CA LYS A 5 -19.99 9.18 0.38
C LYS A 5 -19.62 8.12 1.41
N PRO A 6 -19.68 6.84 1.06
CA PRO A 6 -19.17 5.81 1.96
C PRO A 6 -17.66 5.97 2.13
N ILE A 7 -17.17 5.69 3.33
CA ILE A 7 -15.75 5.63 3.60
C ILE A 7 -15.28 4.23 3.27
N LEU A 8 -14.28 4.16 2.38
CA LEU A 8 -13.63 2.90 2.02
C LEU A 8 -12.31 2.83 2.78
N LEU A 9 -12.21 1.83 3.65
CA LEU A 9 -10.99 1.60 4.41
C LEU A 9 -10.10 0.60 3.68
N VAL A 10 -8.91 1.08 3.30
CA VAL A 10 -7.91 0.27 2.60
C VAL A 10 -6.62 0.35 3.40
N SER A 11 -6.00 -0.79 3.66
CA SER A 11 -4.72 -0.82 4.37
C SER A 11 -3.57 -0.94 3.38
N ALA A 12 -2.51 -0.15 3.59
CA ALA A 12 -1.34 -0.14 2.71
C ALA A 12 -0.07 -0.33 3.50
N CYS A 13 0.93 -0.95 2.87
CA CYS A 13 2.19 -1.27 3.52
C CYS A 13 3.39 -0.78 2.70
N ALA A 14 4.29 -0.07 3.36
CA ALA A 14 5.62 0.22 2.83
C ALA A 14 6.57 -0.85 3.36
N LEU A 15 6.86 -1.85 2.54
CA LEU A 15 7.90 -2.84 2.84
C LEU A 15 9.24 -2.16 2.60
N VAL A 16 10.10 -2.14 3.60
CA VAL A 16 11.37 -1.41 3.54
C VAL A 16 12.52 -2.40 3.67
N ASP A 17 13.41 -2.41 2.68
CA ASP A 17 14.58 -3.28 2.70
C ASP A 17 15.76 -2.65 3.49
N PRO A 18 16.86 -3.40 3.69
CA PRO A 18 18.01 -2.86 4.43
C PRO A 18 18.65 -1.61 3.81
N ASP A 19 18.42 -1.35 2.53
CA ASP A 19 18.94 -0.17 1.85
C ASP A 19 17.95 0.99 1.84
N ASN A 20 16.89 0.92 2.66
CA ASN A 20 15.82 1.92 2.73
C ASN A 20 15.09 2.12 1.39
N ARG A 21 14.98 1.06 0.59
CA ARG A 21 14.11 1.04 -0.59
C ARG A 21 12.76 0.49 -0.20
N VAL A 22 11.74 1.01 -0.84
CA VAL A 22 10.35 0.63 -0.59
C VAL A 22 9.81 -0.13 -1.79
N LEU A 23 9.10 -1.22 -1.53
CA LEU A 23 8.49 -2.00 -2.59
C LEU A 23 7.19 -1.34 -3.04
N ILE A 24 7.11 -1.05 -4.34
CA ILE A 24 5.87 -0.62 -4.98
C ILE A 24 5.45 -1.65 -6.03
N THR A 25 4.15 -1.73 -6.26
CA THR A 25 3.58 -2.70 -7.18
C THR A 25 2.82 -1.98 -8.28
N GLN A 26 2.92 -2.48 -9.52
CA GLN A 26 2.24 -1.89 -10.66
C GLN A 26 1.02 -2.72 -11.00
N ARG A 27 -0.13 -2.07 -11.15
CA ARG A 27 -1.35 -2.75 -11.55
C ARG A 27 -1.19 -3.33 -12.96
N PRO A 28 -1.52 -4.61 -13.14
CA PRO A 28 -1.37 -5.26 -14.45
C PRO A 28 -2.38 -4.72 -15.46
N GLU A 29 -2.08 -4.93 -16.74
CA GLU A 29 -3.02 -4.61 -17.81
C GLU A 29 -4.33 -5.38 -17.64
N GLY A 30 -5.43 -4.78 -18.07
CA GLY A 30 -6.77 -5.36 -17.93
C GLY A 30 -7.44 -5.07 -16.59
N LYS A 31 -6.74 -4.47 -15.65
CA LYS A 31 -7.29 -4.03 -14.37
C LYS A 31 -7.57 -2.53 -14.41
N ALA A 32 -8.47 -2.09 -13.52
CA ALA A 32 -8.69 -0.65 -13.33
C ALA A 32 -7.39 0.02 -12.91
N LEU A 33 -7.11 1.21 -13.43
CA LEU A 33 -5.90 1.96 -13.14
C LEU A 33 -4.62 1.22 -13.54
N ALA A 34 -4.67 0.43 -14.62
CA ALA A 34 -3.52 -0.29 -15.15
C ALA A 34 -2.34 0.64 -15.37
N GLY A 35 -1.13 0.19 -15.02
CA GLY A 35 0.09 0.95 -15.17
C GLY A 35 0.42 1.87 -14.00
N LEU A 36 -0.51 2.14 -13.09
CA LEU A 36 -0.22 2.92 -11.89
C LEU A 36 0.50 2.05 -10.85
N TRP A 37 1.42 2.69 -10.16
CA TRP A 37 2.17 2.06 -9.08
C TRP A 37 1.52 2.41 -7.74
N GLU A 38 1.55 1.48 -6.81
CA GLU A 38 0.94 1.68 -5.50
C GLU A 38 1.67 0.86 -4.43
N PHE A 39 1.40 1.15 -3.17
CA PHE A 39 1.86 0.31 -2.08
C PHE A 39 1.02 -0.96 -2.05
N PRO A 40 1.61 -2.12 -1.74
CA PRO A 40 0.82 -3.34 -1.58
C PRO A 40 -0.15 -3.21 -0.41
N GLY A 41 -1.27 -3.88 -0.51
CA GLY A 41 -2.32 -3.88 0.49
C GLY A 41 -3.68 -4.18 -0.11
N GLY A 42 -4.73 -3.80 0.57
CA GLY A 42 -6.08 -4.03 0.08
C GLY A 42 -7.15 -3.57 1.03
N LYS A 43 -8.40 -3.80 0.63
CA LYS A 43 -9.57 -3.44 1.43
C LYS A 43 -9.60 -4.21 2.73
N VAL A 44 -9.91 -3.50 3.81
CA VAL A 44 -10.15 -4.13 5.11
C VAL A 44 -11.50 -4.83 5.05
N GLU A 45 -11.48 -6.15 5.22
CA GLU A 45 -12.68 -6.95 5.20
C GLU A 45 -13.42 -6.85 6.53
N LYS A 46 -14.70 -7.18 6.51
CA LYS A 46 -15.52 -7.18 7.72
C LYS A 46 -14.90 -8.11 8.76
N GLY A 47 -14.69 -7.58 9.96
CA GLY A 47 -14.11 -8.34 11.05
C GLY A 47 -12.59 -8.36 11.08
N GLU A 48 -11.92 -7.72 10.10
CA GLU A 48 -10.46 -7.59 10.11
C GLU A 48 -10.03 -6.26 10.70
N THR A 49 -8.88 -6.27 11.38
CA THR A 49 -8.15 -5.03 11.64
C THR A 49 -7.32 -4.67 10.41
N PRO A 50 -6.86 -3.40 10.27
CA PRO A 50 -5.96 -3.04 9.18
C PRO A 50 -4.69 -3.89 9.12
N GLU A 51 -4.16 -4.28 10.27
CA GLU A 51 -2.96 -5.14 10.34
C GLU A 51 -3.26 -6.55 9.83
N GLU A 52 -4.40 -7.12 10.20
CA GLU A 52 -4.83 -8.43 9.71
C GLU A 52 -5.02 -8.44 8.19
N THR A 53 -5.55 -7.34 7.66
CA THR A 53 -5.68 -7.16 6.22
C THR A 53 -4.32 -7.24 5.54
N LEU A 54 -3.32 -6.54 6.08
CA LEU A 54 -1.99 -6.54 5.48
C LEU A 54 -1.33 -7.91 5.56
N ILE A 55 -1.47 -8.61 6.67
CA ILE A 55 -0.91 -9.96 6.81
C ILE A 55 -1.49 -10.87 5.71
N ARG A 56 -2.80 -10.82 5.50
CA ARG A 56 -3.48 -11.59 4.47
C ARG A 56 -3.08 -11.16 3.06
N GLU A 57 -3.16 -9.88 2.78
CA GLU A 57 -2.89 -9.34 1.44
C GLU A 57 -1.44 -9.54 1.01
N LEU A 58 -0.48 -9.35 1.91
CA LEU A 58 0.93 -9.54 1.59
C LEU A 58 1.24 -10.99 1.26
N GLU A 59 0.57 -11.93 1.90
CA GLU A 59 0.72 -13.33 1.54
C GLU A 59 0.09 -13.63 0.18
N GLU A 60 -1.13 -13.16 -0.05
CA GLU A 60 -1.84 -13.38 -1.31
C GLU A 60 -1.13 -12.75 -2.51
N GLU A 61 -0.72 -11.50 -2.37
CA GLU A 61 -0.13 -10.74 -3.47
C GLU A 61 1.34 -11.05 -3.71
N LEU A 62 2.11 -11.27 -2.66
CA LEU A 62 3.57 -11.30 -2.71
C LEU A 62 4.18 -12.59 -2.17
N GLY A 63 3.41 -13.44 -1.53
CA GLY A 63 3.90 -14.69 -0.99
C GLY A 63 4.81 -14.54 0.22
N ILE A 64 4.69 -13.44 0.95
CA ILE A 64 5.49 -13.22 2.15
C ILE A 64 4.63 -13.31 3.40
N THR A 65 5.27 -13.67 4.52
CA THR A 65 4.62 -13.77 5.82
C THR A 65 5.18 -12.72 6.76
N THR A 66 4.29 -11.97 7.39
CA THR A 66 4.68 -11.01 8.42
C THR A 66 3.71 -11.11 9.61
N TRP A 67 3.97 -10.32 10.64
CA TRP A 67 3.25 -10.38 11.90
C TRP A 67 2.84 -8.98 12.33
N GLN A 68 1.80 -8.91 13.15
CA GLN A 68 1.29 -7.64 13.63
C GLN A 68 2.37 -6.79 14.31
N THR A 69 3.26 -7.42 15.07
CA THR A 69 4.34 -6.71 15.77
C THR A 69 5.37 -6.09 14.82
N CYS A 70 5.37 -6.50 13.55
CA CYS A 70 6.27 -5.96 12.53
C CYS A 70 5.64 -4.82 11.74
N LEU A 71 4.39 -4.48 12.00
CA LEU A 71 3.65 -3.44 11.28
C LEU A 71 3.54 -2.20 12.16
N ALA A 72 4.21 -1.13 11.75
CA ALA A 72 4.20 0.14 12.48
C ALA A 72 3.40 1.18 11.72
N PRO A 73 2.31 1.73 12.28
CA PRO A 73 1.55 2.77 11.60
C PRO A 73 2.37 4.05 11.52
N VAL A 74 2.39 4.68 10.36
CA VAL A 74 3.20 5.89 10.11
C VAL A 74 2.30 7.09 9.82
N THR A 75 1.32 6.92 8.97
CA THR A 75 0.44 8.00 8.54
C THR A 75 -0.80 7.38 7.90
N PHE A 76 -1.64 8.22 7.34
CA PHE A 76 -2.76 7.74 6.54
C PHE A 76 -3.03 8.73 5.41
N ALA A 77 -3.62 8.21 4.32
CA ALA A 77 -4.16 9.03 3.26
C ALA A 77 -5.66 9.19 3.46
N SER A 78 -6.17 10.37 3.17
CA SER A 78 -7.59 10.68 3.21
C SER A 78 -7.92 11.44 1.94
N HIS A 79 -8.66 10.80 1.02
CA HIS A 79 -8.88 11.36 -0.30
C HIS A 79 -10.29 11.03 -0.80
N SER A 80 -11.00 12.04 -1.28
CA SER A 80 -12.33 11.86 -1.85
C SER A 80 -12.25 11.59 -3.34
N TYR A 81 -12.73 10.43 -3.73
CA TYR A 81 -13.02 10.12 -5.13
C TYR A 81 -14.48 10.42 -5.42
N GLU A 82 -14.93 10.24 -6.64
CA GLU A 82 -16.30 10.60 -7.02
C GLU A 82 -17.35 9.82 -6.22
N SER A 83 -17.18 8.51 -6.05
CA SER A 83 -18.18 7.65 -5.44
C SER A 83 -17.87 7.21 -4.01
N PHE A 84 -16.69 7.51 -3.50
CA PHE A 84 -16.30 7.12 -2.14
C PHE A 84 -15.21 8.02 -1.60
N HIS A 85 -15.06 8.02 -0.28
CA HIS A 85 -13.94 8.66 0.40
C HIS A 85 -12.97 7.58 0.87
N LEU A 86 -11.74 7.63 0.37
CA LEU A 86 -10.71 6.67 0.74
C LEU A 86 -10.05 7.10 2.04
N LEU A 87 -10.00 6.18 3.01
CA LEU A 87 -9.17 6.31 4.19
C LEU A 87 -8.20 5.15 4.21
N MET A 88 -6.90 5.45 4.08
CA MET A 88 -5.88 4.44 3.87
C MET A 88 -4.72 4.62 4.84
N PRO A 89 -4.72 3.88 5.97
CA PRO A 89 -3.55 3.85 6.83
C PRO A 89 -2.36 3.22 6.11
N LEU A 90 -1.19 3.82 6.31
CA LEU A 90 0.08 3.31 5.78
C LEU A 90 0.92 2.81 6.94
N PHE A 91 1.30 1.54 6.85
CA PHE A 91 2.20 0.91 7.81
C PHE A 91 3.57 0.71 7.16
N VAL A 92 4.61 0.77 7.97
CA VAL A 92 5.96 0.38 7.56
C VAL A 92 6.25 -1.01 8.11
N CYS A 93 6.84 -1.86 7.29
CA CYS A 93 7.24 -3.21 7.67
C CYS A 93 8.68 -3.45 7.20
N ARG A 94 9.55 -3.80 8.16
CA ARG A 94 10.96 -4.09 7.87
C ARG A 94 11.32 -5.56 8.05
N ARG A 95 10.38 -6.38 8.54
CA ARG A 95 10.61 -7.80 8.82
C ARG A 95 9.51 -8.67 8.26
N TRP A 96 9.91 -9.64 7.48
CA TRP A 96 9.00 -10.64 6.91
C TRP A 96 9.80 -11.88 6.57
N GLU A 97 9.11 -13.00 6.36
CA GLU A 97 9.69 -14.21 5.83
C GLU A 97 9.34 -14.38 4.36
N GLY A 98 10.27 -14.90 3.57
CA GLY A 98 10.10 -15.09 2.15
C GLY A 98 10.62 -13.92 1.35
N SER A 99 10.66 -14.09 0.04
CA SER A 99 11.02 -13.04 -0.91
C SER A 99 9.78 -12.63 -1.69
N PRO A 100 9.48 -11.32 -1.76
CA PRO A 100 8.31 -10.88 -2.51
C PRO A 100 8.36 -11.33 -3.96
N VAL A 101 7.28 -11.93 -4.43
CA VAL A 101 7.11 -12.35 -5.83
C VAL A 101 5.75 -11.86 -6.32
N ALA A 102 5.65 -11.63 -7.63
CA ALA A 102 4.41 -11.15 -8.23
C ALA A 102 3.44 -12.31 -8.44
N ARG A 103 2.61 -12.60 -7.45
CA ARG A 103 1.65 -13.69 -7.52
C ARG A 103 0.41 -13.37 -8.35
N GLU A 104 0.17 -12.09 -8.62
CA GLU A 104 -1.04 -11.65 -9.32
C GLU A 104 -0.73 -10.98 -10.66
N GLY A 105 0.45 -11.23 -11.20
CA GLY A 105 0.85 -10.65 -12.49
C GLY A 105 1.21 -9.17 -12.44
N GLN A 106 1.31 -8.59 -11.26
CA GLN A 106 1.67 -7.19 -11.07
C GLN A 106 3.17 -6.98 -11.28
N GLY A 107 3.56 -5.75 -11.61
CA GLY A 107 4.97 -5.36 -11.59
C GLY A 107 5.46 -5.15 -10.16
N LEU A 108 6.73 -5.39 -9.90
CA LEU A 108 7.35 -5.13 -8.60
C LEU A 108 8.60 -4.29 -8.81
N LYS A 109 8.80 -3.31 -7.93
CA LYS A 109 10.02 -2.51 -7.97
C LYS A 109 10.37 -2.00 -6.58
N TRP A 110 11.68 -2.10 -6.25
CA TRP A 110 12.23 -1.50 -5.06
C TRP A 110 12.73 -0.11 -5.40
N VAL A 111 12.21 0.91 -4.72
CA VAL A 111 12.45 2.31 -5.06
C VAL A 111 12.79 3.09 -3.79
N ARG A 112 13.82 3.94 -3.86
CA ARG A 112 14.08 4.88 -2.78
C ARG A 112 12.99 5.93 -2.75
N PRO A 113 12.54 6.38 -1.56
CA PRO A 113 11.47 7.38 -1.47
C PRO A 113 11.74 8.63 -2.32
N VAL A 114 12.98 9.09 -2.40
CA VAL A 114 13.36 10.25 -3.19
C VAL A 114 13.08 10.08 -4.69
N ASN A 115 13.01 8.84 -5.17
CA ASN A 115 12.77 8.53 -6.59
C ASN A 115 11.32 8.12 -6.88
N MET A 116 10.46 8.04 -5.87
CA MET A 116 9.07 7.60 -6.07
C MET A 116 8.26 8.53 -6.97
N ARG A 117 8.65 9.79 -7.06
CA ARG A 117 7.99 10.75 -7.95
C ARG A 117 8.06 10.37 -9.42
N ASP A 118 9.02 9.53 -9.79
CA ASP A 118 9.19 9.10 -11.18
C ASP A 118 8.19 8.03 -11.59
N TYR A 119 7.39 7.56 -10.65
CA TYR A 119 6.42 6.49 -10.87
C TYR A 119 5.01 7.05 -10.73
N PRO A 120 4.13 6.88 -11.74
CA PRO A 120 2.77 7.37 -11.64
C PRO A 120 1.99 6.59 -10.58
N MET A 121 1.33 7.30 -9.69
CA MET A 121 0.58 6.73 -8.57
C MET A 121 -0.83 7.33 -8.50
N PRO A 122 -1.80 6.61 -7.91
CA PRO A 122 -3.10 7.18 -7.63
C PRO A 122 -3.00 8.45 -6.77
N PRO A 123 -3.92 9.39 -6.90
CA PRO A 123 -3.86 10.64 -6.14
C PRO A 123 -3.72 10.47 -4.63
N ALA A 124 -4.34 9.42 -4.05
CA ALA A 124 -4.27 9.19 -2.61
C ALA A 124 -2.88 8.78 -2.13
N ASP A 125 -2.06 8.15 -2.99
CA ASP A 125 -0.73 7.66 -2.63
C ASP A 125 0.32 8.77 -2.69
N ILE A 126 0.14 9.76 -3.55
CA ILE A 126 1.13 10.81 -3.77
C ILE A 126 1.52 11.55 -2.49
N PRO A 127 0.58 11.97 -1.63
CA PRO A 127 0.93 12.67 -0.38
C PRO A 127 1.71 11.82 0.63
N LEU A 128 1.74 10.51 0.45
CA LEU A 128 2.48 9.61 1.34
C LEU A 128 3.98 9.64 1.07
N ILE A 129 4.37 10.04 -0.14
CA ILE A 129 5.79 10.06 -0.54
C ILE A 129 6.62 10.99 0.33
N PRO A 130 6.24 12.27 0.56
CA PRO A 130 7.01 13.15 1.43
C PRO A 130 7.14 12.60 2.85
N VAL A 131 6.10 11.97 3.37
CA VAL A 131 6.13 11.38 4.71
C VAL A 131 7.17 10.27 4.79
N LEU A 132 7.20 9.39 3.80
CA LEU A 132 8.21 8.32 3.75
C LEU A 132 9.61 8.86 3.58
N ARG A 133 9.79 9.93 2.79
CA ARG A 133 11.10 10.58 2.64
C ARG A 133 11.62 11.10 3.98
N ASP A 134 10.76 11.68 4.79
CA ASP A 134 11.15 12.20 6.09
C ASP A 134 11.35 11.09 7.11
N TRP A 135 10.62 9.99 6.97
CA TRP A 135 10.63 8.87 7.92
C TRP A 135 11.82 7.92 7.68
N LEU A 136 12.19 7.75 6.44
CA LEU A 136 13.30 6.89 6.01
C LEU A 136 14.54 7.72 5.68
#